data_114f56ea75771ea1e4541127d2e51515
#
_entry.id   114f56ea75771ea1e4541127d2e51515
#
_cell.length_a   1.000
_cell.length_b   1.000
_cell.length_c   1.000
_cell.angle_alpha   90.00
_cell.angle_beta   90.00
_cell.angle_gamma   90.00
#
_symmetry.space_group_name_H-M   'P 1'
#
loop_
_entity.id
_entity.type
_entity.pdbx_description
1 polymer ?
#
loop_
_entity_poly.entity_id
_entity_poly.type
_entity_poly.pdbx_seq_one_letter_code
_entity_poly.pdbx_strand_id
1 'polypeptide(L)'
;MNTRINYQYRDADNYKVYNTHVIAGGMTIEQESHIIDSLDDDLYFIPEQVNLPAEKFGTETEADHPWFEWLGYEPTDAAADLSMTADELVALFEKARNGWTEARKAPDDGRIPYPLTIQEISLRSVSILAEDRFSAEETAHDLCNNGTIELDGNDFDERNCTCDGVATAGDLETFKDYR
;
A
#
# COMPACT_ATOMS: atom_id res chain seq x y z
N MET A 1 -25.41 -19.20 -18.08
CA MET A 1 -25.70 -18.35 -16.90
C MET A 1 -24.40 -17.78 -16.43
N ASN A 2 -24.29 -16.48 -16.30
CA ASN A 2 -23.12 -15.73 -15.85
C ASN A 2 -23.43 -15.11 -14.47
N THR A 3 -22.46 -14.41 -13.92
CA THR A 3 -22.58 -13.74 -12.62
C THR A 3 -22.42 -12.24 -12.80
N ARG A 4 -23.39 -11.49 -12.30
CA ARG A 4 -23.29 -10.03 -12.14
C ARG A 4 -22.73 -9.74 -10.77
N ILE A 5 -21.62 -9.01 -10.71
CA ILE A 5 -20.99 -8.53 -9.48
C ILE A 5 -21.34 -7.05 -9.29
N ASN A 6 -21.58 -6.65 -8.06
CA ASN A 6 -21.98 -5.31 -7.68
C ASN A 6 -21.06 -4.79 -6.58
N TYR A 7 -20.55 -3.59 -6.74
CA TYR A 7 -19.75 -2.87 -5.76
C TYR A 7 -19.92 -1.37 -5.93
N GLN A 8 -19.54 -0.59 -4.96
CA GLN A 8 -19.69 0.86 -5.06
C GLN A 8 -18.45 1.58 -4.53
N TYR A 9 -18.16 2.70 -5.18
CA TYR A 9 -17.34 3.74 -4.60
C TYR A 9 -18.21 4.59 -3.66
N ARG A 10 -17.66 4.97 -2.51
CA ARG A 10 -18.26 5.94 -1.61
C ARG A 10 -17.16 6.87 -1.13
N ASP A 11 -17.23 8.17 -1.44
CA ASP A 11 -16.26 9.15 -0.96
C ASP A 11 -16.46 9.51 0.53
N ALA A 12 -15.53 10.29 1.11
CA ALA A 12 -15.60 10.70 2.50
C ALA A 12 -16.82 11.62 2.79
N ASP A 13 -17.39 12.26 1.77
CA ASP A 13 -18.62 13.09 1.85
C ASP A 13 -19.91 12.27 1.66
N ASN A 14 -19.78 10.92 1.54
CA ASN A 14 -20.88 9.97 1.39
C ASN A 14 -21.63 10.03 0.03
N TYR A 15 -21.02 10.58 -1.02
CA TYR A 15 -21.52 10.42 -2.38
C TYR A 15 -21.12 9.04 -2.93
N LYS A 16 -21.93 8.46 -3.82
CA LYS A 16 -21.79 7.07 -4.26
C LYS A 16 -21.79 6.94 -5.78
N VAL A 17 -20.90 6.07 -6.29
CA VAL A 17 -20.92 5.60 -7.68
C VAL A 17 -21.03 4.08 -7.66
N TYR A 18 -22.09 3.55 -8.26
CA TYR A 18 -22.33 2.12 -8.37
C TYR A 18 -21.60 1.55 -9.58
N ASN A 19 -20.88 0.46 -9.35
CA ASN A 19 -20.17 -0.30 -10.37
C ASN A 19 -20.85 -1.66 -10.51
N THR A 20 -21.11 -2.08 -11.74
CA THR A 20 -21.77 -3.36 -12.03
C THR A 20 -21.12 -3.98 -13.26
N HIS A 21 -20.61 -5.21 -13.12
CA HIS A 21 -19.97 -5.95 -14.20
C HIS A 21 -20.42 -7.41 -14.23
N VAL A 22 -20.27 -8.03 -15.38
CA VAL A 22 -20.64 -9.43 -15.60
C VAL A 22 -19.42 -10.26 -15.89
N ILE A 23 -19.18 -11.25 -15.04
CA ILE A 23 -18.11 -12.25 -15.22
C ILE A 23 -18.66 -13.57 -15.77
N ALA A 24 -17.80 -14.38 -16.38
CA ALA A 24 -18.17 -15.64 -17.00
C ALA A 24 -18.45 -16.74 -15.96
N GLY A 25 -19.51 -17.50 -16.17
CA GLY A 25 -19.91 -18.61 -15.29
C GLY A 25 -20.69 -18.17 -14.05
N GLY A 26 -21.21 -19.15 -13.32
CA GLY A 26 -21.95 -18.94 -12.08
C GLY A 26 -21.01 -18.87 -10.87
N MET A 27 -21.24 -17.94 -9.96
CA MET A 27 -20.60 -17.89 -8.65
C MET A 27 -21.42 -18.66 -7.62
N THR A 28 -20.76 -19.34 -6.69
CA THR A 28 -21.38 -20.03 -5.56
C THR A 28 -21.34 -19.18 -4.29
N ILE A 29 -22.15 -19.53 -3.31
CA ILE A 29 -22.14 -18.88 -1.97
C ILE A 29 -20.78 -19.07 -1.29
N GLU A 30 -20.12 -20.23 -1.46
CA GLU A 30 -18.79 -20.47 -0.90
C GLU A 30 -17.75 -19.54 -1.53
N GLN A 31 -17.80 -19.34 -2.85
CA GLN A 31 -16.91 -18.40 -3.53
C GLN A 31 -17.11 -16.97 -3.06
N GLU A 32 -18.36 -16.52 -2.86
CA GLU A 32 -18.62 -15.21 -2.27
C GLU A 32 -18.10 -15.11 -0.84
N SER A 33 -18.26 -16.15 -0.02
CA SER A 33 -17.69 -16.17 1.35
C SER A 33 -16.18 -15.96 1.34
N HIS A 34 -15.44 -16.59 0.41
CA HIS A 34 -14.00 -16.38 0.25
C HIS A 34 -13.65 -14.94 -0.14
N ILE A 35 -14.49 -14.30 -0.98
CA ILE A 35 -14.32 -12.88 -1.30
C ILE A 35 -14.51 -12.04 -0.03
N ILE A 36 -15.61 -12.23 0.71
CA ILE A 36 -15.92 -11.48 1.93
C ILE A 36 -14.80 -11.64 2.96
N ASP A 37 -14.32 -12.86 3.19
CA ASP A 37 -13.21 -13.16 4.11
C ASP A 37 -11.89 -12.50 3.71
N SER A 38 -11.79 -12.03 2.48
CA SER A 38 -10.60 -11.37 1.91
C SER A 38 -10.68 -9.84 1.93
N LEU A 39 -11.85 -9.27 2.22
CA LEU A 39 -12.05 -7.83 2.30
C LEU A 39 -11.39 -7.23 3.55
N ASP A 40 -11.13 -5.95 3.53
CA ASP A 40 -10.78 -5.16 4.70
C ASP A 40 -12.07 -4.80 5.46
N ASP A 41 -12.10 -5.02 6.77
CA ASP A 41 -13.29 -4.88 7.62
C ASP A 41 -14.55 -5.56 7.05
N ASP A 42 -14.40 -6.73 6.38
CA ASP A 42 -15.46 -7.51 5.74
C ASP A 42 -16.31 -6.72 4.72
N LEU A 43 -15.81 -5.60 4.23
CA LEU A 43 -16.56 -4.70 3.35
C LEU A 43 -15.71 -4.07 2.24
N TYR A 44 -14.46 -3.65 2.55
CA TYR A 44 -13.69 -2.78 1.68
C TYR A 44 -12.65 -3.52 0.85
N PHE A 45 -12.40 -3.05 -0.36
CA PHE A 45 -11.34 -3.53 -1.25
C PHE A 45 -10.90 -2.44 -2.23
N ILE A 46 -9.79 -2.69 -2.92
CA ILE A 46 -9.27 -1.81 -3.97
C ILE A 46 -9.42 -2.51 -5.31
N PRO A 47 -10.34 -2.07 -6.20
CA PRO A 47 -10.67 -2.78 -7.45
C PRO A 47 -9.47 -3.06 -8.35
N GLU A 48 -8.55 -2.13 -8.46
CA GLU A 48 -7.35 -2.26 -9.30
C GLU A 48 -6.47 -3.44 -8.88
N GLN A 49 -6.45 -3.80 -7.59
CA GLN A 49 -5.65 -4.92 -7.08
C GLN A 49 -6.26 -6.29 -7.40
N VAL A 50 -7.52 -6.31 -7.79
CA VAL A 50 -8.25 -7.52 -8.20
C VAL A 50 -8.72 -7.44 -9.66
N ASN A 51 -8.10 -6.58 -10.46
CA ASN A 51 -8.37 -6.38 -11.88
C ASN A 51 -9.83 -6.04 -12.20
N LEU A 52 -10.52 -5.35 -11.31
CA LEU A 52 -11.86 -4.80 -11.53
C LEU A 52 -11.79 -3.33 -11.95
N PRO A 53 -12.70 -2.87 -12.81
CA PRO A 53 -12.86 -1.45 -13.10
C PRO A 53 -13.16 -0.63 -11.83
N ALA A 54 -12.67 0.61 -11.77
CA ALA A 54 -12.82 1.50 -10.62
C ALA A 54 -13.46 2.81 -11.06
N GLU A 55 -14.77 2.77 -11.41
CA GLU A 55 -15.49 3.98 -11.77
C GLU A 55 -15.79 4.83 -10.54
N LYS A 56 -15.34 6.09 -10.57
CA LYS A 56 -15.52 7.12 -9.55
C LYS A 56 -16.15 8.37 -10.17
N PHE A 57 -16.23 9.43 -9.39
CA PHE A 57 -16.61 10.75 -9.91
C PHE A 57 -15.54 11.27 -10.88
N GLY A 58 -15.96 12.04 -11.90
CA GLY A 58 -15.07 12.54 -12.94
C GLY A 58 -14.09 13.63 -12.50
N THR A 59 -14.26 14.20 -11.30
CA THR A 59 -13.36 15.20 -10.72
C THR A 59 -12.85 14.69 -9.40
N GLU A 60 -11.55 14.56 -9.28
CA GLU A 60 -10.85 14.15 -8.03
C GLU A 60 -10.90 15.29 -7.01
N THR A 61 -11.23 14.98 -5.76
CA THR A 61 -11.33 15.89 -4.63
C THR A 61 -10.54 15.36 -3.44
N GLU A 62 -10.41 16.17 -2.37
CA GLU A 62 -9.78 15.72 -1.13
C GLU A 62 -10.57 14.62 -0.39
N ALA A 63 -11.83 14.40 -0.75
CA ALA A 63 -12.68 13.33 -0.22
C ALA A 63 -12.45 11.98 -0.90
N ASP A 64 -11.67 11.93 -1.99
CA ASP A 64 -11.45 10.72 -2.76
C ASP A 64 -10.40 9.79 -2.12
N HIS A 65 -10.64 8.49 -2.25
CA HIS A 65 -9.75 7.42 -1.82
C HIS A 65 -9.86 6.21 -2.78
N PRO A 66 -8.98 5.19 -2.73
CA PRO A 66 -9.03 4.04 -3.63
C PRO A 66 -10.03 2.96 -3.23
N TRP A 67 -10.61 3.03 -2.05
CA TRP A 67 -11.44 1.98 -1.46
C TRP A 67 -12.86 1.95 -2.03
N PHE A 68 -13.37 0.72 -2.27
CA PHE A 68 -14.72 0.41 -2.70
C PHE A 68 -15.38 -0.55 -1.73
N GLU A 69 -16.71 -0.58 -1.71
CA GLU A 69 -17.51 -1.47 -0.90
C GLU A 69 -18.07 -2.60 -1.76
N TRP A 70 -17.89 -3.85 -1.33
CA TRP A 70 -18.51 -5.01 -1.97
C TRP A 70 -20.01 -5.06 -1.63
N LEU A 71 -20.86 -5.22 -2.66
CA LEU A 71 -22.32 -5.28 -2.50
C LEU A 71 -22.89 -6.67 -2.80
N GLY A 72 -22.07 -7.60 -3.27
CA GLY A 72 -22.48 -8.96 -3.58
C GLY A 72 -22.64 -9.26 -5.07
N TYR A 73 -23.28 -10.38 -5.36
CA TYR A 73 -23.47 -10.87 -6.72
C TYR A 73 -24.90 -11.35 -6.95
N GLU A 74 -25.27 -11.49 -8.23
CA GLU A 74 -26.52 -12.13 -8.67
C GLU A 74 -26.32 -12.94 -9.95
N PRO A 75 -27.07 -14.04 -10.16
CA PRO A 75 -27.08 -14.75 -11.41
C PRO A 75 -27.65 -13.90 -12.54
N THR A 76 -27.09 -14.00 -13.76
CA THR A 76 -27.60 -13.28 -14.94
C THR A 76 -27.40 -14.06 -16.23
N ASP A 77 -28.26 -13.79 -17.24
CA ASP A 77 -28.07 -14.27 -18.59
C ASP A 77 -27.39 -13.25 -19.52
N ALA A 78 -27.02 -12.08 -18.97
CA ALA A 78 -26.26 -11.09 -19.72
C ALA A 78 -24.89 -11.66 -20.14
N ALA A 79 -24.38 -11.19 -21.27
CA ALA A 79 -23.04 -11.54 -21.71
C ALA A 79 -22.00 -10.99 -20.74
N ALA A 80 -20.92 -11.75 -20.50
CA ALA A 80 -19.80 -11.27 -19.72
C ALA A 80 -19.13 -10.07 -20.42
N ASP A 81 -18.89 -9.01 -19.67
CA ASP A 81 -18.15 -7.83 -20.10
C ASP A 81 -16.72 -7.81 -19.58
N LEU A 82 -16.41 -8.64 -18.57
CA LEU A 82 -15.06 -8.90 -18.10
C LEU A 82 -14.58 -10.29 -18.52
N SER A 83 -13.33 -10.38 -19.00
CA SER A 83 -12.68 -11.65 -19.34
C SER A 83 -12.16 -12.35 -18.07
N MET A 84 -13.07 -12.68 -17.16
CA MET A 84 -12.77 -13.24 -15.85
C MET A 84 -13.86 -14.22 -15.44
N THR A 85 -13.46 -15.29 -14.75
CA THR A 85 -14.36 -16.26 -14.11
C THR A 85 -14.49 -16.01 -12.61
N ALA A 86 -15.47 -16.67 -11.96
CA ALA A 86 -15.62 -16.58 -10.51
C ALA A 86 -14.40 -17.13 -9.76
N ASP A 87 -13.78 -18.23 -10.23
CA ASP A 87 -12.58 -18.82 -9.62
C ASP A 87 -11.37 -17.86 -9.71
N GLU A 88 -11.19 -17.21 -10.87
CA GLU A 88 -10.13 -16.22 -11.05
C GLU A 88 -10.33 -14.99 -10.15
N LEU A 89 -11.57 -14.52 -10.01
CA LEU A 89 -11.89 -13.40 -9.13
C LEU A 89 -11.59 -13.75 -7.68
N VAL A 90 -12.05 -14.91 -7.18
CA VAL A 90 -11.76 -15.39 -5.81
C VAL A 90 -10.25 -15.45 -5.58
N ALA A 91 -9.48 -16.03 -6.52
CA ALA A 91 -8.03 -16.15 -6.38
C ALA A 91 -7.33 -14.78 -6.28
N LEU A 92 -7.84 -13.75 -6.98
CA LEU A 92 -7.32 -12.38 -6.88
C LEU A 92 -7.62 -11.76 -5.51
N PHE A 93 -8.84 -11.93 -4.98
CA PHE A 93 -9.19 -11.46 -3.64
C PHE A 93 -8.37 -12.16 -2.54
N GLU A 94 -8.24 -13.50 -2.62
CA GLU A 94 -7.40 -14.26 -1.67
C GLU A 94 -5.93 -13.82 -1.71
N LYS A 95 -5.40 -13.51 -2.88
CA LYS A 95 -4.04 -12.97 -3.05
C LYS A 95 -3.88 -11.59 -2.43
N ALA A 96 -4.89 -10.74 -2.53
CA ALA A 96 -4.88 -9.38 -1.98
C ALA A 96 -5.16 -9.35 -0.46
N ARG A 97 -5.69 -10.43 0.11
CA ARG A 97 -6.04 -10.55 1.52
C ARG A 97 -4.91 -10.12 2.45
N ASN A 98 -5.20 -9.25 3.42
CA ASN A 98 -4.25 -8.66 4.37
C ASN A 98 -3.11 -7.84 3.73
N GLY A 99 -3.22 -7.55 2.43
CA GLY A 99 -2.23 -6.79 1.67
C GLY A 99 -2.85 -5.63 0.89
N TRP A 100 -4.07 -5.19 1.25
CA TRP A 100 -4.69 -4.03 0.63
C TRP A 100 -3.86 -2.79 0.92
N THR A 101 -3.36 -2.14 -0.13
CA THR A 101 -2.53 -0.94 -0.02
C THR A 101 -3.02 0.11 -0.98
N GLU A 102 -3.10 1.35 -0.51
CA GLU A 102 -3.37 2.49 -1.38
C GLU A 102 -2.18 2.70 -2.32
N ALA A 103 -2.27 2.19 -3.54
CA ALA A 103 -1.25 2.47 -4.55
C ALA A 103 -1.17 3.98 -4.78
N ARG A 104 -0.04 4.59 -4.44
CA ARG A 104 0.21 5.99 -4.77
C ARG A 104 0.37 6.10 -6.27
N LYS A 105 -0.59 6.75 -6.92
CA LYS A 105 -0.52 7.04 -8.34
C LYS A 105 0.68 7.95 -8.60
N ALA A 106 1.56 7.57 -9.51
CA ALA A 106 2.59 8.49 -9.99
C ALA A 106 1.91 9.78 -10.52
N PRO A 107 2.48 10.96 -10.26
CA PRO A 107 1.91 12.21 -10.76
C PRO A 107 1.75 12.16 -12.28
N ASP A 108 0.57 12.54 -12.79
CA ASP A 108 0.26 12.57 -14.25
C ASP A 108 0.84 13.81 -14.95
N ASP A 109 1.92 14.36 -14.40
CA ASP A 109 2.61 15.56 -14.90
C ASP A 109 3.89 15.26 -15.68
N GLY A 110 4.11 13.98 -16.02
CA GLY A 110 5.28 13.50 -16.78
C GLY A 110 6.55 13.34 -15.94
N ARG A 111 6.51 13.60 -14.62
CA ARG A 111 7.64 13.32 -13.73
C ARG A 111 7.70 11.83 -13.42
N ILE A 112 8.89 11.31 -13.33
CA ILE A 112 9.15 9.89 -13.00
C ILE A 112 9.61 9.84 -11.55
N PRO A 113 8.95 9.03 -10.67
CA PRO A 113 9.39 8.86 -9.31
C PRO A 113 10.68 8.02 -9.25
N TYR A 114 11.62 8.46 -8.41
CA TYR A 114 12.88 7.77 -8.14
C TYR A 114 12.97 7.45 -6.64
N PRO A 115 13.16 6.19 -6.24
CA PRO A 115 13.44 5.85 -4.86
C PRO A 115 14.85 6.36 -4.50
N LEU A 116 14.97 7.04 -3.37
CA LEU A 116 16.22 7.55 -2.84
C LEU A 116 16.44 7.01 -1.43
N THR A 117 17.62 6.45 -1.19
CA THR A 117 18.10 6.17 0.15
C THR A 117 18.85 7.39 0.66
N ILE A 118 18.43 7.94 1.79
CA ILE A 118 19.10 9.03 2.49
C ILE A 118 19.74 8.45 3.73
N GLN A 119 21.06 8.54 3.80
CA GLN A 119 21.85 8.14 4.96
C GLN A 119 22.46 9.36 5.61
N GLU A 120 22.23 9.51 6.92
CA GLU A 120 22.90 10.53 7.74
C GLU A 120 23.90 9.83 8.66
N ILE A 121 25.11 10.38 8.74
CA ILE A 121 26.16 9.91 9.61
C ILE A 121 26.41 11.01 10.65
N SER A 122 26.35 10.63 11.93
CA SER A 122 26.66 11.52 13.04
C SER A 122 27.83 10.95 13.82
N LEU A 123 28.84 11.75 14.05
CA LEU A 123 30.07 11.36 14.72
C LEU A 123 30.34 12.26 15.91
N ARG A 124 30.67 11.66 17.06
CA ARG A 124 31.18 12.36 18.22
C ARG A 124 32.42 11.68 18.76
N SER A 125 33.52 12.42 18.87
CA SER A 125 34.75 11.93 19.54
C SER A 125 34.64 12.20 21.02
N VAL A 126 34.86 11.13 21.83
CA VAL A 126 34.83 11.21 23.28
C VAL A 126 36.11 10.58 23.84
N SER A 127 36.54 11.01 25.03
CA SER A 127 37.64 10.40 25.76
C SER A 127 37.09 9.67 26.98
N ILE A 128 37.45 8.38 27.11
CA ILE A 128 37.00 7.52 28.20
C ILE A 128 38.23 7.06 28.99
N LEU A 129 38.21 7.20 30.32
CA LEU A 129 39.20 6.66 31.21
C LEU A 129 38.91 5.19 31.46
N ALA A 130 39.85 4.31 31.09
CA ALA A 130 39.72 2.88 31.24
C ALA A 130 41.10 2.25 31.48
N GLU A 131 41.15 1.01 31.94
CA GLU A 131 42.40 0.28 32.19
C GLU A 131 43.07 -0.18 30.88
N ASP A 132 42.27 -0.46 29.88
CA ASP A 132 42.70 -0.85 28.53
C ASP A 132 41.71 -0.44 27.46
N ARG A 133 42.04 -0.69 26.17
CA ARG A 133 41.23 -0.35 25.04
C ARG A 133 39.85 -1.04 25.03
N PHE A 134 39.81 -2.32 25.42
CA PHE A 134 38.58 -3.11 25.40
C PHE A 134 37.59 -2.57 26.42
N SER A 135 38.05 -2.28 27.65
CA SER A 135 37.20 -1.65 28.68
C SER A 135 36.74 -0.26 28.29
N ALA A 136 37.53 0.49 27.50
CA ALA A 136 37.13 1.79 26.98
C ALA A 136 35.98 1.65 25.94
N GLU A 137 36.09 0.70 25.02
CA GLU A 137 35.07 0.42 24.02
C GLU A 137 33.76 -0.08 24.67
N GLU A 138 33.83 -0.98 25.64
CA GLU A 138 32.65 -1.47 26.39
C GLU A 138 31.98 -0.33 27.16
N THR A 139 32.73 0.51 27.85
CA THR A 139 32.19 1.69 28.54
C THR A 139 31.53 2.66 27.57
N ALA A 140 32.10 2.88 26.38
CA ALA A 140 31.49 3.75 25.36
C ALA A 140 30.15 3.21 24.91
N HIS A 141 30.04 1.91 24.63
CA HIS A 141 28.80 1.25 24.27
C HIS A 141 27.71 1.38 25.34
N ASP A 142 28.10 1.17 26.61
CA ASP A 142 27.18 1.30 27.74
C ASP A 142 26.66 2.75 27.91
N LEU A 143 27.52 3.75 27.73
CA LEU A 143 27.17 5.15 27.80
C LEU A 143 26.23 5.59 26.65
N CYS A 144 26.38 5.01 25.46
CA CYS A 144 25.46 5.21 24.35
C CYS A 144 24.13 4.48 24.60
N ASN A 145 24.15 3.22 25.02
CA ASN A 145 22.95 2.43 25.24
C ASN A 145 22.05 2.96 26.35
N ASN A 146 22.62 3.57 27.37
CA ASN A 146 21.89 4.17 28.50
C ASN A 146 21.50 5.65 28.30
N GLY A 147 21.83 6.23 27.15
CA GLY A 147 21.52 7.61 26.81
C GLY A 147 22.39 8.67 27.49
N THR A 148 23.54 8.29 28.11
CA THR A 148 24.47 9.27 28.67
C THR A 148 25.24 10.01 27.57
N ILE A 149 25.56 9.29 26.47
CA ILE A 149 26.09 9.87 25.23
C ILE A 149 24.98 9.77 24.20
N GLU A 150 24.40 10.89 23.82
CA GLU A 150 23.41 11.03 22.75
C GLU A 150 24.03 11.82 21.60
N LEU A 151 23.88 11.31 20.38
CA LEU A 151 24.24 12.07 19.18
C LEU A 151 23.09 13.01 18.83
N ASP A 152 23.42 14.27 18.53
CA ASP A 152 22.44 15.30 18.18
C ASP A 152 22.82 16.02 16.87
N GLY A 153 22.06 17.05 16.48
CA GLY A 153 22.29 17.79 15.25
C GLY A 153 23.66 18.49 15.14
N ASN A 154 24.42 18.60 16.25
CA ASN A 154 25.78 19.15 16.25
C ASN A 154 26.84 18.09 15.92
N ASP A 155 26.47 16.81 15.97
CA ASP A 155 27.32 15.66 15.63
C ASP A 155 27.17 15.24 14.19
N PHE A 156 26.33 15.92 13.41
CA PHE A 156 26.16 15.66 11.99
C PHE A 156 27.47 15.80 11.22
N ASP A 157 27.86 14.75 10.53
CA ASP A 157 29.09 14.69 9.74
C ASP A 157 28.80 14.67 8.25
N GLU A 158 27.96 13.76 7.80
CA GLU A 158 27.72 13.51 6.38
C GLU A 158 26.28 13.11 6.08
N ARG A 159 25.79 13.54 4.91
CA ARG A 159 24.54 13.06 4.35
C ARG A 159 24.75 12.57 2.92
N ASN A 160 24.43 11.32 2.67
CA ASN A 160 24.49 10.69 1.38
C ASN A 160 23.09 10.46 0.83
N CYS A 161 22.87 10.78 -0.45
CA CYS A 161 21.64 10.47 -1.16
C CYS A 161 22.00 9.58 -2.35
N THR A 162 21.45 8.38 -2.37
CA THR A 162 21.67 7.41 -3.44
C THR A 162 20.35 7.10 -4.15
N CYS A 163 20.36 7.18 -5.48
CA CYS A 163 19.22 6.80 -6.30
C CYS A 163 19.44 5.39 -6.85
N ASP A 164 18.51 4.49 -6.60
CA ASP A 164 18.58 3.08 -6.99
C ASP A 164 17.88 2.80 -8.35
N GLY A 165 17.53 3.84 -9.10
CA GLY A 165 16.89 3.75 -10.41
C GLY A 165 15.49 4.34 -10.44
N VAL A 166 14.69 3.93 -11.43
CA VAL A 166 13.28 4.36 -11.54
C VAL A 166 12.42 3.55 -10.58
N ALA A 167 11.53 4.22 -9.85
CA ALA A 167 10.65 3.57 -8.89
C ALA A 167 9.78 2.48 -9.55
N THR A 168 9.69 1.34 -8.89
CA THR A 168 8.74 0.28 -9.21
C THR A 168 7.38 0.55 -8.54
N ALA A 169 6.35 -0.22 -8.89
CA ALA A 169 5.06 -0.13 -8.22
C ALA A 169 5.17 -0.36 -6.70
N GLY A 170 6.02 -1.30 -6.26
CA GLY A 170 6.27 -1.56 -4.84
C GLY A 170 6.96 -0.40 -4.12
N ASP A 171 7.84 0.34 -4.80
CA ASP A 171 8.49 1.52 -4.23
C ASP A 171 7.46 2.65 -4.01
N LEU A 172 6.54 2.84 -4.95
CA LEU A 172 5.47 3.85 -4.85
C LEU A 172 4.49 3.56 -3.69
N GLU A 173 4.31 2.30 -3.35
CA GLU A 173 3.50 1.87 -2.20
C GLU A 173 4.22 2.06 -0.87
N THR A 174 5.54 1.88 -0.86
CA THR A 174 6.34 1.80 0.37
C THR A 174 6.90 3.15 0.79
N PHE A 175 7.33 3.99 -0.16
CA PHE A 175 8.04 5.23 0.15
C PHE A 175 7.13 6.44 0.17
N LYS A 176 7.38 7.33 1.14
CA LYS A 176 6.68 8.61 1.23
C LYS A 176 7.11 9.54 0.08
N ASP A 177 6.11 10.07 -0.64
CA ASP A 177 6.33 11.01 -1.73
C ASP A 177 6.61 12.44 -1.19
N TYR A 178 7.69 13.06 -1.66
CA TYR A 178 8.04 14.46 -1.37
C TYR A 178 8.04 15.23 -2.70
N ARG A 179 7.16 16.23 -2.81
CA ARG A 179 6.97 17.10 -3.98
C ARG A 179 7.55 18.46 -3.77
#